data_f38331bd15532e8770beb8ef4406ae0c
#
_entry.id   f38331bd15532e8770beb8ef4406ae0c
#
_cell.length_a   1.000
_cell.length_b   1.000
_cell.length_c   1.000
_cell.angle_alpha   90.00
_cell.angle_beta   90.00
_cell.angle_gamma   90.00
#
_symmetry.space_group_name_H-M   'P 1'
#
loop_
_entity.id
_entity.type
_entity.pdbx_description
1 polymer ?
#
loop_
_entity_poly.entity_id
_entity_poly.type
_entity_poly.pdbx_seq_one_letter_code
_entity_poly.pdbx_strand_id
1 'polypeptide(L)'
;MFSLMVYAPIAHWTWHPDGFLFKMGVLDFAGGTVVHISAGCAALAGALVLKRRQSHIEHKEVPPANIPYVLIGTGLLWFGWFGFNAGSAGAANALSVSAFATTNTAAAAAGLSWMFFDVVRGKKPSVLGFCIGAVVGLVAITPAAGFVAIPQSIFIGVVAAIISNIAVYYKSKSSLDDTLDVFPCHGIGGMVGILMTGLFATKTVNSGGADGLFYGNAAFFFIQLKAMLIAVTYSFTVSFGIFKFINFVIPLRVSQADDEIGMDAAKHEEKYGRTTQVARVKIKTNKRTM
;
A
#
# COMPACT_ATOMS: atom_id res chain seq x y z
N MET A 1 2.07 -18.87 5.55
CA MET A 1 3.55 -18.73 5.38
C MET A 1 4.01 -17.30 5.53
N PHE A 2 3.41 -16.31 4.80
CA PHE A 2 3.81 -14.90 4.90
C PHE A 2 3.82 -14.38 6.35
N SER A 3 2.74 -14.59 7.12
CA SER A 3 2.65 -14.11 8.50
C SER A 3 3.77 -14.62 9.41
N LEU A 4 4.18 -15.90 9.25
CA LEU A 4 5.21 -16.51 10.08
C LEU A 4 6.63 -16.22 9.59
N MET A 5 6.85 -16.14 8.28
CA MET A 5 8.18 -16.04 7.70
C MET A 5 8.58 -14.62 7.29
N VAL A 6 7.63 -13.71 7.14
CA VAL A 6 7.91 -12.32 6.76
C VAL A 6 7.46 -11.36 7.84
N TYR A 7 6.15 -11.35 8.14
CA TYR A 7 5.58 -10.37 9.05
C TYR A 7 6.12 -10.52 10.49
N ALA A 8 6.03 -11.71 11.09
CA ALA A 8 6.42 -11.92 12.48
C ALA A 8 7.91 -11.63 12.73
N PRO A 9 8.88 -12.04 11.88
CA PRO A 9 10.26 -11.64 12.04
C PRO A 9 10.46 -10.12 12.00
N ILE A 10 9.90 -9.41 11.02
CA ILE A 10 10.06 -7.95 10.91
C ILE A 10 9.41 -7.25 12.11
N ALA A 11 8.23 -7.70 12.56
CA ALA A 11 7.56 -7.17 13.75
C ALA A 11 8.43 -7.34 15.00
N HIS A 12 8.99 -8.52 15.20
CA HIS A 12 9.91 -8.75 16.29
C HIS A 12 11.16 -7.87 16.20
N TRP A 13 11.78 -7.79 15.04
CA TRP A 13 13.00 -6.97 14.87
C TRP A 13 12.74 -5.48 15.15
N THR A 14 11.56 -4.98 14.79
CA THR A 14 11.23 -3.56 14.85
C THR A 14 10.65 -3.14 16.21
N TRP A 15 9.84 -3.98 16.84
CA TRP A 15 9.05 -3.59 18.01
C TRP A 15 9.45 -4.32 19.31
N HIS A 16 10.04 -5.51 19.23
CA HIS A 16 10.45 -6.21 20.43
C HIS A 16 11.75 -5.62 20.98
N PRO A 17 11.91 -5.42 22.32
CA PRO A 17 13.14 -4.87 22.93
C PRO A 17 14.40 -5.64 22.55
N ASP A 18 14.31 -6.95 22.30
CA ASP A 18 15.42 -7.76 21.82
C ASP A 18 15.63 -7.74 20.31
N GLY A 19 14.73 -7.10 19.56
CA GLY A 19 14.86 -6.97 18.12
C GLY A 19 16.05 -6.08 17.72
N PHE A 20 16.78 -6.50 16.69
CA PHE A 20 18.00 -5.77 16.31
C PHE A 20 17.70 -4.39 15.70
N LEU A 21 16.58 -4.21 15.00
CA LEU A 21 16.16 -2.90 14.50
C LEU A 21 15.74 -1.97 15.64
N PHE A 22 15.04 -2.53 16.66
CA PHE A 22 14.71 -1.78 17.87
C PHE A 22 15.97 -1.31 18.59
N LYS A 23 16.95 -2.22 18.78
CA LYS A 23 18.25 -1.92 19.40
C LYS A 23 19.09 -0.92 18.60
N MET A 24 18.89 -0.84 17.28
CA MET A 24 19.49 0.19 16.44
C MET A 24 18.84 1.57 16.61
N GLY A 25 17.68 1.67 17.29
CA GLY A 25 16.93 2.90 17.49
C GLY A 25 15.97 3.23 16.33
N VAL A 26 15.52 2.24 15.58
CA VAL A 26 14.49 2.43 14.53
C VAL A 26 13.18 2.87 15.17
N LEU A 27 12.54 3.88 14.60
CA LEU A 27 11.20 4.32 14.97
C LEU A 27 10.22 3.93 13.87
N ASP A 28 9.24 3.12 14.23
CA ASP A 28 8.12 2.75 13.38
C ASP A 28 6.87 2.66 14.27
N PHE A 29 6.10 3.74 14.31
CA PHE A 29 5.03 3.92 15.30
C PHE A 29 3.96 2.84 15.20
N ALA A 30 3.50 2.56 13.99
CA ALA A 30 2.39 1.63 13.78
C ALA A 30 2.61 0.61 12.64
N GLY A 31 3.76 0.62 11.95
CA GLY A 31 4.06 -0.44 10.98
C GLY A 31 4.34 0.00 9.55
N GLY A 32 5.03 1.13 9.37
CA GLY A 32 5.50 1.52 8.03
C GLY A 32 6.39 0.48 7.39
N THR A 33 7.34 -0.08 8.15
CA THR A 33 8.18 -1.21 7.71
C THR A 33 7.48 -2.54 7.87
N VAL A 34 6.89 -2.77 9.04
CA VAL A 34 6.35 -4.07 9.44
C VAL A 34 5.13 -4.46 8.60
N VAL A 35 4.25 -3.51 8.30
CA VAL A 35 2.99 -3.76 7.57
C VAL A 35 3.10 -3.33 6.12
N HIS A 36 3.40 -2.05 5.86
CA HIS A 36 3.23 -1.48 4.52
C HIS A 36 4.35 -1.83 3.57
N ILE A 37 5.62 -1.68 3.98
CA ILE A 37 6.76 -2.09 3.13
C ILE A 37 6.71 -3.60 2.90
N SER A 38 6.46 -4.40 3.95
CA SER A 38 6.41 -5.84 3.82
C SER A 38 5.30 -6.32 2.89
N ALA A 39 4.09 -5.76 3.02
CA ALA A 39 2.96 -6.08 2.15
C ALA A 39 3.20 -5.63 0.70
N GLY A 40 3.71 -4.41 0.49
CA GLY A 40 4.00 -3.90 -0.85
C GLY A 40 5.07 -4.71 -1.56
N CYS A 41 6.15 -5.08 -0.87
CA CYS A 41 7.21 -5.93 -1.42
C CYS A 41 6.72 -7.36 -1.69
N ALA A 42 5.84 -7.91 -0.84
CA ALA A 42 5.23 -9.21 -1.08
C ALA A 42 4.28 -9.17 -2.29
N ALA A 43 3.51 -8.10 -2.47
CA ALA A 43 2.67 -7.91 -3.64
C ALA A 43 3.50 -7.83 -4.93
N LEU A 44 4.62 -7.10 -4.91
CA LEU A 44 5.57 -7.07 -6.03
C LEU A 44 6.09 -8.47 -6.37
N ALA A 45 6.53 -9.22 -5.36
CA ALA A 45 6.99 -10.59 -5.54
C ALA A 45 5.90 -11.50 -6.13
N GLY A 46 4.66 -11.38 -5.62
CA GLY A 46 3.49 -12.10 -6.12
C GLY A 46 3.19 -11.77 -7.58
N ALA A 47 3.14 -10.48 -7.93
CA ALA A 47 2.89 -10.04 -9.31
C ALA A 47 3.94 -10.56 -10.30
N LEU A 48 5.21 -10.62 -9.90
CA LEU A 48 6.28 -11.16 -10.74
C LEU A 48 6.17 -12.69 -10.94
N VAL A 49 5.73 -13.43 -9.93
CA VAL A 49 5.56 -14.90 -10.02
C VAL A 49 4.29 -15.26 -10.78
N LEU A 50 3.18 -14.57 -10.50
CA LEU A 50 1.88 -14.82 -11.14
C LEU A 50 1.83 -14.34 -12.59
N LYS A 51 2.68 -13.38 -12.96
CA LYS A 51 2.74 -12.78 -14.30
C LYS A 51 1.46 -11.99 -14.65
N ARG A 52 1.35 -11.59 -15.91
CA ARG A 52 0.30 -10.69 -16.42
C ARG A 52 -1.00 -11.43 -16.70
N ARG A 53 -2.13 -10.83 -16.31
CA ARG A 53 -3.47 -11.26 -16.72
C ARG A 53 -3.67 -10.98 -18.22
N GLN A 54 -4.64 -11.65 -18.83
CA GLN A 54 -4.97 -11.45 -20.24
C GLN A 54 -5.41 -10.00 -20.51
N SER A 55 -6.26 -9.45 -19.65
CA SER A 55 -6.70 -8.06 -19.74
C SER A 55 -5.54 -7.04 -19.72
N HIS A 56 -4.50 -7.30 -18.92
CA HIS A 56 -3.32 -6.45 -18.84
C HIS A 56 -2.43 -6.60 -20.10
N ILE A 57 -2.32 -7.81 -20.66
CA ILE A 57 -1.59 -8.06 -21.92
C ILE A 57 -2.27 -7.32 -23.09
N GLU A 58 -3.58 -7.35 -23.13
CA GLU A 58 -4.40 -6.71 -24.16
C GLU A 58 -4.63 -5.22 -23.93
N HIS A 59 -4.04 -4.65 -22.89
CA HIS A 59 -4.24 -3.24 -22.49
C HIS A 59 -5.71 -2.84 -22.31
N LYS A 60 -6.54 -3.78 -21.86
CA LYS A 60 -7.94 -3.52 -21.54
C LYS A 60 -8.05 -2.78 -20.21
N GLU A 61 -8.81 -1.69 -20.20
CA GLU A 61 -9.16 -1.03 -18.94
C GLU A 61 -10.15 -1.91 -18.17
N VAL A 62 -9.83 -2.16 -16.90
CA VAL A 62 -10.72 -2.86 -15.96
C VAL A 62 -11.12 -1.87 -14.86
N PRO A 63 -12.22 -1.14 -15.06
CA PRO A 63 -12.68 -0.16 -14.06
C PRO A 63 -13.18 -0.88 -12.80
N PRO A 64 -13.17 -0.19 -11.63
CA PRO A 64 -13.79 -0.71 -10.41
C PRO A 64 -15.26 -1.05 -10.64
N ALA A 65 -15.73 -2.14 -10.05
CA ALA A 65 -17.10 -2.61 -10.21
C ALA A 65 -18.13 -1.57 -9.70
N ASN A 66 -17.80 -0.83 -8.65
CA ASN A 66 -18.71 0.15 -8.04
C ASN A 66 -17.94 1.23 -7.27
N ILE A 67 -17.89 2.45 -7.80
CA ILE A 67 -17.19 3.59 -7.18
C ILE A 67 -17.79 3.99 -5.80
N PRO A 68 -19.13 4.08 -5.61
CA PRO A 68 -19.71 4.29 -4.28
C PRO A 68 -19.20 3.29 -3.23
N TYR A 69 -19.07 2.01 -3.56
CA TYR A 69 -18.52 1.02 -2.61
C TYR A 69 -17.04 1.23 -2.33
N VAL A 70 -16.26 1.68 -3.32
CA VAL A 70 -14.85 2.08 -3.09
C VAL A 70 -14.79 3.23 -2.10
N LEU A 71 -15.65 4.23 -2.23
CA LEU A 71 -15.70 5.38 -1.30
C LEU A 71 -16.09 4.95 0.12
N ILE A 72 -17.12 4.10 0.25
CA ILE A 72 -17.52 3.54 1.56
C ILE A 72 -16.37 2.74 2.18
N GLY A 73 -15.74 1.87 1.39
CA GLY A 73 -14.58 1.07 1.83
C GLY A 73 -13.42 1.94 2.28
N THR A 74 -13.12 3.02 1.54
CA THR A 74 -12.09 4.01 1.93
C THR A 74 -12.44 4.70 3.24
N GLY A 75 -13.70 5.10 3.42
CA GLY A 75 -14.16 5.70 4.68
C GLY A 75 -14.02 4.75 5.88
N LEU A 76 -14.37 3.47 5.71
CA LEU A 76 -14.21 2.45 6.74
C LEU A 76 -12.73 2.16 7.05
N LEU A 77 -11.87 2.11 6.04
CA LEU A 77 -10.41 1.99 6.22
C LEU A 77 -9.85 3.21 6.96
N TRP A 78 -10.26 4.41 6.57
CA TRP A 78 -9.80 5.64 7.24
C TRP A 78 -10.23 5.66 8.71
N PHE A 79 -11.48 5.32 8.98
CA PHE A 79 -11.97 5.20 10.36
C PHE A 79 -11.18 4.13 11.15
N GLY A 80 -10.98 2.94 10.58
CA GLY A 80 -10.20 1.89 11.22
C GLY A 80 -8.74 2.28 11.47
N TRP A 81 -8.19 3.16 10.61
CA TRP A 81 -6.81 3.62 10.74
C TRP A 81 -6.58 4.57 11.93
N PHE A 82 -7.61 5.21 12.43
CA PHE A 82 -7.52 5.91 13.71
C PHE A 82 -7.18 4.93 14.84
N GLY A 83 -7.85 3.78 14.89
CA GLY A 83 -7.49 2.70 15.81
C GLY A 83 -6.09 2.13 15.53
N PHE A 84 -5.75 1.96 14.27
CA PHE A 84 -4.46 1.43 13.84
C PHE A 84 -3.29 2.33 14.31
N ASN A 85 -3.32 3.62 14.04
CA ASN A 85 -2.25 4.54 14.40
C ASN A 85 -2.39 5.06 15.84
N ALA A 86 -3.53 5.62 16.23
CA ALA A 86 -3.68 6.16 17.58
C ALA A 86 -3.65 5.05 18.65
N GLY A 87 -4.18 3.86 18.33
CA GLY A 87 -4.12 2.69 19.22
C GLY A 87 -2.68 2.21 19.46
N SER A 88 -1.75 2.44 18.54
CA SER A 88 -0.33 2.10 18.70
C SER A 88 0.37 2.88 19.81
N ALA A 89 -0.25 3.93 20.35
CA ALA A 89 0.20 4.57 21.60
C ALA A 89 0.05 3.65 22.83
N GLY A 90 -0.70 2.55 22.73
CA GLY A 90 -0.93 1.60 23.83
C GLY A 90 -1.81 2.12 24.98
N ALA A 91 -2.25 3.37 24.93
CA ALA A 91 -3.10 4.00 25.95
C ALA A 91 -3.88 5.19 25.35
N ALA A 92 -4.99 5.55 25.98
CA ALA A 92 -5.73 6.78 25.71
C ALA A 92 -5.02 7.98 26.41
N ASN A 93 -4.10 8.62 25.70
CA ASN A 93 -3.27 9.70 26.21
C ASN A 93 -3.03 10.79 25.13
N ALA A 94 -2.25 11.83 25.46
CA ALA A 94 -1.95 12.90 24.53
C ALA A 94 -1.25 12.42 23.24
N LEU A 95 -0.45 11.36 23.31
CA LEU A 95 0.23 10.77 22.16
C LEU A 95 -0.78 10.11 21.21
N SER A 96 -1.78 9.39 21.72
CA SER A 96 -2.83 8.80 20.89
C SER A 96 -3.67 9.86 20.20
N VAL A 97 -3.99 10.98 20.88
CA VAL A 97 -4.71 12.11 20.28
C VAL A 97 -3.86 12.79 19.20
N SER A 98 -2.56 12.97 19.44
CA SER A 98 -1.63 13.50 18.44
C SER A 98 -1.57 12.58 17.20
N ALA A 99 -1.41 11.28 17.39
CA ALA A 99 -1.37 10.30 16.31
C ALA A 99 -2.69 10.23 15.53
N PHE A 100 -3.84 10.41 16.19
CA PHE A 100 -5.14 10.54 15.52
C PHE A 100 -5.17 11.77 14.61
N ALA A 101 -4.75 12.93 15.11
CA ALA A 101 -4.76 14.18 14.35
C ALA A 101 -3.80 14.13 13.15
N THR A 102 -2.58 13.63 13.31
CA THR A 102 -1.60 13.48 12.23
C THR A 102 -2.07 12.47 11.18
N THR A 103 -2.73 11.39 11.59
CA THR A 103 -3.33 10.40 10.68
C THR A 103 -4.41 11.04 9.80
N ASN A 104 -5.32 11.78 10.42
CA ASN A 104 -6.40 12.46 9.68
C ASN A 104 -5.87 13.49 8.69
N THR A 105 -4.95 14.34 9.14
CA THR A 105 -4.42 15.43 8.30
C THR A 105 -3.56 14.91 7.15
N ALA A 106 -2.76 13.86 7.35
CA ALA A 106 -1.99 13.24 6.28
C ALA A 106 -2.90 12.60 5.21
N ALA A 107 -3.94 11.87 5.63
CA ALA A 107 -4.89 11.25 4.71
C ALA A 107 -5.64 12.29 3.88
N ALA A 108 -6.17 13.34 4.51
CA ALA A 108 -6.88 14.41 3.83
C ALA A 108 -5.98 15.16 2.84
N ALA A 109 -4.77 15.53 3.27
CA ALA A 109 -3.78 16.21 2.43
C ALA A 109 -3.37 15.35 1.23
N ALA A 110 -3.14 14.06 1.44
CA ALA A 110 -2.76 13.13 0.37
C ALA A 110 -3.88 12.90 -0.64
N GLY A 111 -5.13 12.73 -0.18
CA GLY A 111 -6.29 12.58 -1.07
C GLY A 111 -6.48 13.78 -1.99
N LEU A 112 -6.43 14.99 -1.43
CA LEU A 112 -6.50 16.23 -2.21
C LEU A 112 -5.30 16.37 -3.17
N SER A 113 -4.08 16.10 -2.68
CA SER A 113 -2.86 16.22 -3.48
C SER A 113 -2.86 15.25 -4.66
N TRP A 114 -3.32 14.02 -4.49
CA TRP A 114 -3.46 13.05 -5.58
C TRP A 114 -4.41 13.57 -6.66
N MET A 115 -5.58 14.04 -6.24
CA MET A 115 -6.60 14.56 -7.16
C MET A 115 -6.09 15.79 -7.92
N PHE A 116 -5.46 16.75 -7.25
CA PHE A 116 -4.89 17.94 -7.90
C PHE A 116 -3.70 17.59 -8.80
N PHE A 117 -2.86 16.66 -8.39
CA PHE A 117 -1.74 16.21 -9.21
C PHE A 117 -2.20 15.49 -10.49
N ASP A 118 -3.30 14.72 -10.44
CA ASP A 118 -3.93 14.17 -11.64
C ASP A 118 -4.39 15.28 -12.59
N VAL A 119 -4.97 16.38 -12.08
CA VAL A 119 -5.35 17.55 -12.89
C VAL A 119 -4.13 18.21 -13.55
N VAL A 120 -3.04 18.42 -12.80
CA VAL A 120 -1.78 18.94 -13.34
C VAL A 120 -1.24 18.06 -14.48
N ARG A 121 -1.47 16.75 -14.41
CA ARG A 121 -1.10 15.79 -15.46
C ARG A 121 -2.12 15.66 -16.60
N GLY A 122 -3.12 16.55 -16.65
CA GLY A 122 -4.14 16.60 -17.71
C GLY A 122 -5.25 15.55 -17.56
N LYS A 123 -5.37 14.89 -16.40
CA LYS A 123 -6.48 13.99 -16.09
C LYS A 123 -7.65 14.75 -15.46
N LYS A 124 -8.83 14.14 -15.47
CA LYS A 124 -9.99 14.67 -14.74
C LYS A 124 -9.84 14.31 -13.25
N PRO A 125 -10.22 15.20 -12.32
CA PRO A 125 -10.31 14.87 -10.91
C PRO A 125 -11.32 13.73 -10.71
N SER A 126 -10.96 12.75 -9.86
CA SER A 126 -11.83 11.60 -9.65
C SER A 126 -11.94 11.24 -8.17
N VAL A 127 -13.09 10.69 -7.76
CA VAL A 127 -13.31 10.14 -6.42
C VAL A 127 -12.35 8.97 -6.17
N LEU A 128 -12.12 8.14 -7.18
CA LEU A 128 -11.17 7.04 -7.08
C LEU A 128 -9.75 7.54 -6.77
N GLY A 129 -9.29 8.58 -7.48
CA GLY A 129 -7.98 9.19 -7.22
C GLY A 129 -7.88 9.77 -5.81
N PHE A 130 -8.95 10.43 -5.31
CA PHE A 130 -9.01 10.88 -3.92
C PHE A 130 -8.89 9.70 -2.94
N CYS A 131 -9.64 8.62 -3.16
CA CYS A 131 -9.61 7.43 -2.30
C CYS A 131 -8.21 6.79 -2.25
N ILE A 132 -7.57 6.62 -3.40
CA ILE A 132 -6.21 6.08 -3.47
C ILE A 132 -5.23 6.99 -2.72
N GLY A 133 -5.29 8.30 -2.99
CA GLY A 133 -4.44 9.27 -2.32
C GLY A 133 -4.63 9.28 -0.80
N ALA A 134 -5.87 9.23 -0.32
CA ALA A 134 -6.17 9.17 1.11
C ALA A 134 -5.52 7.93 1.77
N VAL A 135 -5.64 6.75 1.15
CA VAL A 135 -4.99 5.52 1.64
C VAL A 135 -3.47 5.66 1.63
N VAL A 136 -2.88 6.27 0.60
CA VAL A 136 -1.43 6.53 0.56
C VAL A 136 -0.99 7.45 1.71
N GLY A 137 -1.80 8.47 2.03
CA GLY A 137 -1.54 9.33 3.19
C GLY A 137 -1.58 8.57 4.51
N LEU A 138 -2.56 7.68 4.68
CA LEU A 138 -2.65 6.79 5.84
C LEU A 138 -1.41 5.88 5.95
N VAL A 139 -0.98 5.30 4.85
CA VAL A 139 0.23 4.45 4.78
C VAL A 139 1.47 5.24 5.17
N ALA A 140 1.69 6.39 4.54
CA ALA A 140 2.93 7.16 4.73
C ALA A 140 3.05 7.78 6.13
N ILE A 141 1.93 8.14 6.77
CA ILE A 141 1.97 8.67 8.13
C ILE A 141 2.17 7.56 9.19
N THR A 142 1.86 6.32 8.86
CA THR A 142 1.88 5.20 9.81
C THR A 142 3.17 5.08 10.62
N PRO A 143 4.37 5.14 10.06
CA PRO A 143 5.61 5.09 10.85
C PRO A 143 5.88 6.37 11.65
N ALA A 144 5.32 7.51 11.23
CA ALA A 144 5.59 8.83 11.76
C ALA A 144 4.52 9.35 12.73
N ALA A 145 3.32 8.75 12.77
CA ALA A 145 2.12 9.33 13.37
C ALA A 145 2.29 9.81 14.82
N GLY A 146 3.06 9.09 15.63
CA GLY A 146 3.36 9.44 17.02
C GLY A 146 4.68 10.19 17.22
N PHE A 147 5.34 10.65 16.14
CA PHE A 147 6.67 11.30 16.23
C PHE A 147 6.74 12.65 15.52
N VAL A 148 5.71 13.05 14.78
CA VAL A 148 5.69 14.31 14.02
C VAL A 148 4.49 15.18 14.41
N ALA A 149 4.59 16.50 14.21
CA ALA A 149 3.46 17.40 14.40
C ALA A 149 2.57 17.50 13.15
N ILE A 150 1.42 18.16 13.28
CA ILE A 150 0.42 18.30 12.20
C ILE A 150 1.00 18.92 10.92
N PRO A 151 1.79 20.00 10.93
CA PRO A 151 2.35 20.54 9.68
C PRO A 151 3.19 19.52 8.91
N GLN A 152 4.02 18.73 9.61
CA GLN A 152 4.83 17.68 8.99
C GLN A 152 3.95 16.56 8.45
N SER A 153 2.86 16.20 9.13
CA SER A 153 1.94 15.16 8.63
C SER A 153 1.27 15.57 7.33
N ILE A 154 0.88 16.83 7.17
CA ILE A 154 0.35 17.38 5.90
C ILE A 154 1.41 17.24 4.81
N PHE A 155 2.65 17.66 5.08
CA PHE A 155 3.75 17.55 4.11
C PHE A 155 4.04 16.11 3.71
N ILE A 156 4.07 15.17 4.67
CA ILE A 156 4.25 13.73 4.42
C ILE A 156 3.14 13.22 3.49
N GLY A 157 1.88 13.57 3.75
CA GLY A 157 0.75 13.19 2.91
C GLY A 157 0.88 13.70 1.47
N VAL A 158 1.22 14.98 1.31
CA VAL A 158 1.40 15.60 -0.02
C VAL A 158 2.51 14.89 -0.81
N VAL A 159 3.68 14.73 -0.21
CA VAL A 159 4.84 14.11 -0.87
C VAL A 159 4.57 12.65 -1.22
N ALA A 160 3.99 11.89 -0.29
CA ALA A 160 3.66 10.49 -0.53
C ALA A 160 2.65 10.33 -1.67
N ALA A 161 1.62 11.17 -1.72
CA ALA A 161 0.62 11.13 -2.79
C ALA A 161 1.26 11.38 -4.17
N ILE A 162 2.14 12.38 -4.29
CA ILE A 162 2.82 12.69 -5.55
C ILE A 162 3.74 11.55 -5.98
N ILE A 163 4.59 11.04 -5.07
CA ILE A 163 5.53 9.96 -5.38
C ILE A 163 4.80 8.68 -5.76
N SER A 164 3.77 8.28 -5.00
CA SER A 164 2.99 7.08 -5.30
C SER A 164 2.19 7.22 -6.60
N ASN A 165 1.62 8.41 -6.90
CA ASN A 165 0.94 8.66 -8.18
C ASN A 165 1.90 8.51 -9.38
N ILE A 166 3.12 9.04 -9.27
CA ILE A 166 4.17 8.87 -10.27
C ILE A 166 4.53 7.38 -10.41
N ALA A 167 4.67 6.66 -9.30
CA ALA A 167 4.97 5.23 -9.31
C ALA A 167 3.87 4.40 -9.96
N VAL A 168 2.59 4.69 -9.68
CA VAL A 168 1.43 4.08 -10.35
C VAL A 168 1.47 4.32 -11.86
N TYR A 169 1.81 5.54 -12.28
CA TYR A 169 1.95 5.86 -13.70
C TYR A 169 3.03 5.03 -14.39
N TYR A 170 4.22 4.91 -13.80
CA TYR A 170 5.28 4.11 -14.40
C TYR A 170 4.95 2.61 -14.35
N LYS A 171 4.35 2.13 -13.25
CA LYS A 171 3.86 0.75 -13.15
C LYS A 171 2.84 0.44 -14.24
N SER A 172 1.89 1.33 -14.51
CA SER A 172 0.86 1.11 -15.54
C SER A 172 1.41 1.02 -16.97
N LYS A 173 2.63 1.55 -17.21
CA LYS A 173 3.34 1.44 -18.49
C LYS A 173 4.31 0.24 -18.55
N SER A 174 4.50 -0.43 -17.45
CA SER A 174 5.42 -1.57 -17.35
C SER A 174 4.72 -2.90 -17.60
N SER A 175 5.49 -3.98 -17.60
CA SER A 175 4.97 -5.34 -17.64
C SER A 175 4.52 -5.87 -16.27
N LEU A 176 4.56 -5.05 -15.21
CA LEU A 176 4.16 -5.44 -13.87
C LEU A 176 2.64 -5.34 -13.71
N ASP A 177 1.97 -6.46 -13.48
CA ASP A 177 0.53 -6.53 -13.24
C ASP A 177 0.23 -6.63 -11.74
N ASP A 178 0.42 -5.53 -11.05
CA ASP A 178 -0.05 -5.29 -9.68
C ASP A 178 -1.42 -4.61 -9.76
N THR A 179 -2.47 -5.41 -9.66
CA THR A 179 -3.85 -5.03 -9.99
C THR A 179 -4.38 -3.85 -9.18
N LEU A 180 -4.04 -3.80 -7.89
CA LEU A 180 -4.56 -2.83 -6.94
C LEU A 180 -3.52 -1.78 -6.55
N ASP A 181 -2.44 -1.66 -7.31
CA ASP A 181 -1.35 -0.71 -7.04
C ASP A 181 -0.74 -0.87 -5.63
N VAL A 182 -0.69 -2.11 -5.10
CA VAL A 182 -0.26 -2.37 -3.73
C VAL A 182 1.21 -1.99 -3.54
N PHE A 183 2.08 -2.32 -4.49
CA PHE A 183 3.49 -1.93 -4.39
C PHE A 183 3.69 -0.41 -4.44
N PRO A 184 3.12 0.35 -5.40
CA PRO A 184 3.21 1.81 -5.41
C PRO A 184 2.60 2.48 -4.18
N CYS A 185 1.44 2.01 -3.70
CA CYS A 185 0.72 2.69 -2.63
C CYS A 185 1.22 2.29 -1.23
N HIS A 186 1.46 0.98 -0.99
CA HIS A 186 1.91 0.49 0.32
C HIS A 186 3.44 0.35 0.38
N GLY A 187 4.08 -0.25 -0.63
CA GLY A 187 5.53 -0.42 -0.67
C GLY A 187 6.24 0.92 -0.73
N ILE A 188 6.03 1.69 -1.79
CA ILE A 188 6.67 3.00 -1.98
C ILE A 188 6.11 4.02 -0.97
N GLY A 189 4.80 4.03 -0.70
CA GLY A 189 4.21 4.89 0.32
C GLY A 189 4.82 4.65 1.71
N GLY A 190 5.03 3.39 2.10
CA GLY A 190 5.70 3.02 3.35
C GLY A 190 7.18 3.43 3.37
N MET A 191 7.91 3.28 2.24
CA MET A 191 9.29 3.75 2.11
C MET A 191 9.38 5.27 2.28
N VAL A 192 8.47 6.02 1.65
CA VAL A 192 8.39 7.48 1.87
C VAL A 192 8.11 7.76 3.35
N GLY A 193 7.17 7.08 3.96
CA GLY A 193 6.81 7.28 5.37
C GLY A 193 7.99 7.09 6.32
N ILE A 194 8.73 5.99 6.19
CA ILE A 194 9.87 5.71 7.09
C ILE A 194 11.01 6.71 6.90
N LEU A 195 11.27 7.14 5.67
CA LEU A 195 12.27 8.19 5.40
C LEU A 195 11.82 9.55 5.96
N MET A 196 10.54 9.90 5.81
CA MET A 196 9.97 11.12 6.39
C MET A 196 10.01 11.10 7.92
N THR A 197 9.83 9.93 8.54
CA THR A 197 10.08 9.77 9.99
C THR A 197 11.51 10.11 10.33
N GLY A 198 12.49 9.63 9.56
CA GLY A 198 13.89 9.96 9.71
C GLY A 198 14.22 11.44 9.55
N LEU A 199 13.44 12.18 8.75
CA LEU A 199 13.60 13.61 8.54
C LEU A 199 12.96 14.44 9.68
N PHE A 200 11.72 14.11 10.07
CA PHE A 200 10.83 14.99 10.81
C PHE A 200 10.47 14.53 12.23
N ALA A 201 10.87 13.33 12.67
CA ALA A 201 10.61 12.90 14.04
C ALA A 201 11.21 13.89 15.04
N THR A 202 10.50 14.10 16.16
CA THR A 202 11.00 14.98 17.22
C THR A 202 10.58 14.52 18.61
N LYS A 203 11.49 14.61 19.56
CA LYS A 203 11.26 14.34 20.97
C LYS A 203 10.26 15.32 21.61
N THR A 204 10.00 16.47 20.98
CA THR A 204 8.97 17.41 21.42
C THR A 204 7.57 16.80 21.30
N VAL A 205 7.32 15.94 20.30
CA VAL A 205 6.05 15.23 20.14
C VAL A 205 6.03 13.96 20.98
N ASN A 206 7.12 13.20 20.97
CA ASN A 206 7.23 11.95 21.71
C ASN A 206 8.63 11.83 22.31
N SER A 207 8.74 12.02 23.62
CA SER A 207 10.01 11.94 24.35
C SER A 207 10.68 10.57 24.28
N GLY A 208 9.92 9.49 24.04
CA GLY A 208 10.44 8.14 23.80
C GLY A 208 11.00 7.91 22.40
N GLY A 209 10.92 8.93 21.51
CA GLY A 209 11.43 8.88 20.16
C GLY A 209 12.85 9.43 20.01
N ALA A 210 13.15 9.89 18.79
CA ALA A 210 14.41 10.55 18.43
C ALA A 210 14.13 11.82 17.63
N ASP A 211 15.07 12.75 17.61
CA ASP A 211 15.05 13.88 16.70
C ASP A 211 15.55 13.45 15.31
N GLY A 212 14.91 13.92 14.26
CA GLY A 212 15.25 13.65 12.87
C GLY A 212 16.33 14.56 12.30
N LEU A 213 16.61 14.38 11.02
CA LEU A 213 17.63 15.14 10.30
C LEU A 213 17.41 16.66 10.41
N PHE A 214 16.17 17.13 10.25
CA PHE A 214 15.85 18.57 10.32
C PHE A 214 15.94 19.14 11.75
N TYR A 215 16.10 18.29 12.75
CA TYR A 215 16.35 18.66 14.15
C TYR A 215 17.78 18.34 14.59
N GLY A 216 18.71 18.19 13.59
CA GLY A 216 20.15 18.06 13.83
C GLY A 216 20.68 16.64 14.02
N ASN A 217 19.85 15.59 13.84
CA ASN A 217 20.29 14.20 14.02
C ASN A 217 20.32 13.43 12.69
N ALA A 218 21.39 13.64 11.92
CA ALA A 218 21.61 12.92 10.67
C ALA A 218 21.78 11.40 10.87
N ALA A 219 22.37 10.97 11.99
CA ALA A 219 22.58 9.55 12.27
C ALA A 219 21.26 8.79 12.33
N PHE A 220 20.21 9.37 12.90
CA PHE A 220 18.89 8.78 12.96
C PHE A 220 18.27 8.58 11.56
N PHE A 221 18.43 9.53 10.65
CA PHE A 221 17.97 9.37 9.26
C PHE A 221 18.61 8.15 8.60
N PHE A 222 19.92 7.92 8.77
CA PHE A 222 20.59 6.76 8.22
C PHE A 222 20.18 5.44 8.89
N ILE A 223 19.76 5.47 10.16
CA ILE A 223 19.15 4.31 10.84
C ILE A 223 17.83 3.94 10.16
N GLN A 224 16.95 4.92 9.89
CA GLN A 224 15.68 4.68 9.21
C GLN A 224 15.89 4.18 7.77
N LEU A 225 16.86 4.74 7.04
CA LEU A 225 17.23 4.28 5.72
C LEU A 225 17.70 2.81 5.73
N LYS A 226 18.54 2.42 6.69
CA LYS A 226 18.97 1.02 6.86
C LYS A 226 17.80 0.10 7.16
N ALA A 227 16.90 0.50 8.07
CA ALA A 227 15.70 -0.27 8.39
C ALA A 227 14.81 -0.48 7.16
N MET A 228 14.61 0.57 6.37
CA MET A 228 13.88 0.49 5.09
C MET A 228 14.51 -0.54 4.14
N LEU A 229 15.82 -0.46 3.91
CA LEU A 229 16.53 -1.37 3.01
C LEU A 229 16.46 -2.83 3.47
N ILE A 230 16.60 -3.07 4.77
CA ILE A 230 16.47 -4.41 5.37
C ILE A 230 15.05 -4.94 5.17
N ALA A 231 14.02 -4.14 5.49
CA ALA A 231 12.62 -4.54 5.34
C ALA A 231 12.26 -4.84 3.89
N VAL A 232 12.68 -4.00 2.94
CA VAL A 232 12.47 -4.19 1.49
C VAL A 232 13.11 -5.49 1.01
N THR A 233 14.42 -5.64 1.29
CA THR A 233 15.19 -6.79 0.80
C THR A 233 14.65 -8.09 1.39
N TYR A 234 14.43 -8.13 2.69
CA TYR A 234 13.93 -9.32 3.36
C TYR A 234 12.52 -9.69 2.90
N SER A 235 11.59 -8.72 2.93
CA SER A 235 10.20 -8.96 2.55
C SER A 235 10.08 -9.46 1.11
N PHE A 236 10.77 -8.80 0.17
CA PHE A 236 10.76 -9.21 -1.22
C PHE A 236 11.35 -10.61 -1.41
N THR A 237 12.56 -10.85 -0.90
CA THR A 237 13.29 -12.10 -1.14
C THR A 237 12.56 -13.30 -0.54
N VAL A 238 12.10 -13.18 0.72
CA VAL A 238 11.40 -14.29 1.38
C VAL A 238 10.03 -14.52 0.75
N SER A 239 9.27 -13.45 0.43
CA SER A 239 7.98 -13.59 -0.24
C SER A 239 8.13 -14.21 -1.64
N PHE A 240 9.14 -13.79 -2.41
CA PHE A 240 9.42 -14.37 -3.71
C PHE A 240 9.75 -15.88 -3.60
N GLY A 241 10.56 -16.26 -2.61
CA GLY A 241 10.83 -17.67 -2.32
C GLY A 241 9.57 -18.44 -1.95
N ILE A 242 8.70 -17.88 -1.09
CA ILE A 242 7.42 -18.48 -0.71
C ILE A 242 6.52 -18.69 -1.95
N PHE A 243 6.33 -17.66 -2.79
CA PHE A 243 5.52 -17.79 -4.01
C PHE A 243 6.10 -18.83 -4.97
N LYS A 244 7.42 -18.86 -5.17
CA LYS A 244 8.07 -19.86 -6.01
C LYS A 244 7.89 -21.29 -5.46
N PHE A 245 8.05 -21.46 -4.16
CA PHE A 245 7.86 -22.75 -3.49
C PHE A 245 6.41 -23.24 -3.61
N ILE A 246 5.44 -22.38 -3.31
CA ILE A 246 4.02 -22.75 -3.42
C ILE A 246 3.67 -23.08 -4.87
N ASN A 247 4.13 -22.24 -5.83
CA ASN A 247 3.86 -22.48 -7.25
C ASN A 247 4.51 -23.76 -7.80
N PHE A 248 5.58 -24.23 -7.18
CA PHE A 248 6.20 -25.53 -7.49
C PHE A 248 5.34 -26.70 -6.99
N VAL A 249 4.73 -26.56 -5.81
CA VAL A 249 3.87 -27.61 -5.21
C VAL A 249 2.46 -27.59 -5.81
N ILE A 250 1.88 -26.41 -5.96
CA ILE A 250 0.52 -26.19 -6.45
C ILE A 250 0.54 -25.00 -7.42
N PRO A 251 0.18 -25.17 -8.70
CA PRO A 251 0.11 -24.07 -9.64
C PRO A 251 -0.79 -22.95 -9.12
N LEU A 252 -0.20 -21.76 -8.89
CA LEU A 252 -0.92 -20.60 -8.36
C LEU A 252 -1.74 -19.88 -9.42
N ARG A 253 -1.26 -19.90 -10.67
CA ARG A 253 -1.95 -19.21 -11.75
C ARG A 253 -3.13 -20.05 -12.25
N VAL A 254 -4.28 -19.40 -12.39
CA VAL A 254 -5.48 -20.01 -13.00
C VAL A 254 -5.29 -20.20 -14.50
N SER A 255 -6.18 -21.01 -15.12
CA SER A 255 -6.21 -21.17 -16.57
C SER A 255 -6.56 -19.83 -17.26
N GLN A 256 -6.16 -19.69 -18.51
CA GLN A 256 -6.54 -18.49 -19.29
C GLN A 256 -8.05 -18.32 -19.40
N ALA A 257 -8.79 -19.42 -19.53
CA ALA A 257 -10.25 -19.39 -19.60
C ALA A 257 -10.87 -18.88 -18.29
N ASP A 258 -10.35 -19.29 -17.12
CA ASP A 258 -10.80 -18.78 -15.83
C ASP A 258 -10.46 -17.29 -15.65
N ASP A 259 -9.28 -16.86 -16.14
CA ASP A 259 -8.86 -15.45 -16.10
C ASP A 259 -9.80 -14.55 -16.95
N GLU A 260 -10.20 -15.02 -18.14
CA GLU A 260 -11.14 -14.31 -19.03
C GLU A 260 -12.57 -14.24 -18.47
N ILE A 261 -13.04 -15.28 -17.80
CA ILE A 261 -14.36 -15.33 -17.17
C ILE A 261 -14.38 -14.45 -15.90
N GLY A 262 -13.26 -14.35 -15.20
CA GLY A 262 -13.09 -13.72 -13.90
C GLY A 262 -13.16 -14.72 -12.74
N MET A 263 -12.33 -14.50 -11.72
CA MET A 263 -12.14 -15.44 -10.61
C MET A 263 -13.41 -15.74 -9.82
N ASP A 264 -14.24 -14.70 -9.57
CA ASP A 264 -15.47 -14.86 -8.79
C ASP A 264 -16.43 -15.82 -9.50
N ALA A 265 -16.63 -15.63 -10.81
CA ALA A 265 -17.49 -16.51 -11.58
C ALA A 265 -16.87 -17.89 -11.82
N ALA A 266 -15.54 -17.97 -12.08
CA ALA A 266 -14.88 -19.23 -12.41
C ALA A 266 -14.67 -20.17 -11.22
N LYS A 267 -14.49 -19.61 -9.99
CA LYS A 267 -14.14 -20.39 -8.79
C LYS A 267 -15.25 -20.44 -7.76
N HIS A 268 -16.15 -19.46 -7.74
CA HIS A 268 -17.21 -19.34 -6.73
C HIS A 268 -18.62 -19.31 -7.34
N GLU A 269 -18.75 -19.28 -8.67
CA GLU A 269 -20.02 -19.11 -9.40
C GLU A 269 -20.79 -17.84 -8.99
N GLU A 270 -20.06 -16.82 -8.49
CA GLU A 270 -20.61 -15.57 -8.00
C GLU A 270 -20.41 -14.44 -9.01
N LYS A 271 -21.35 -13.50 -9.05
CA LYS A 271 -21.28 -12.32 -9.93
C LYS A 271 -21.44 -11.06 -9.10
N TYR A 272 -20.36 -10.28 -8.99
CA TYR A 272 -20.35 -9.00 -8.32
C TYR A 272 -20.48 -7.87 -9.37
N GLY A 273 -21.56 -7.10 -9.28
CA GLY A 273 -21.81 -5.96 -10.16
C GLY A 273 -22.74 -6.26 -11.35
N ARG A 274 -23.20 -5.19 -12.01
CA ARG A 274 -23.96 -5.31 -13.25
C ARG A 274 -23.05 -5.85 -14.34
N THR A 275 -23.43 -6.94 -14.94
CA THR A 275 -22.84 -7.46 -16.17
C THR A 275 -22.91 -6.36 -17.23
N THR A 276 -21.84 -5.60 -17.43
CA THR A 276 -21.63 -4.91 -18.70
C THR A 276 -21.59 -6.03 -19.74
N GLN A 277 -22.51 -5.98 -20.68
CA GLN A 277 -22.77 -6.98 -21.70
C GLN A 277 -21.46 -7.55 -22.22
N VAL A 278 -21.16 -8.78 -21.86
CA VAL A 278 -20.23 -9.62 -22.62
C VAL A 278 -20.79 -9.67 -24.03
N ALA A 279 -20.00 -9.23 -24.99
CA ALA A 279 -20.32 -9.18 -26.40
C ALA A 279 -21.06 -10.47 -26.78
N ARG A 280 -22.25 -10.31 -27.36
CA ARG A 280 -23.01 -11.41 -27.97
C ARG A 280 -22.07 -12.16 -28.93
N VAL A 281 -21.60 -13.31 -28.52
CA VAL A 281 -21.04 -14.28 -29.42
C VAL A 281 -22.18 -14.61 -30.40
N LYS A 282 -22.10 -14.06 -31.62
CA LYS A 282 -22.97 -14.46 -32.73
C LYS A 282 -22.68 -15.92 -33.00
N ILE A 283 -23.48 -16.80 -32.42
CA ILE A 283 -23.57 -18.20 -32.88
C ILE A 283 -24.10 -18.09 -34.30
N LYS A 284 -23.22 -18.26 -35.29
CA LYS A 284 -23.61 -18.51 -36.66
C LYS A 284 -24.28 -19.88 -36.69
N THR A 285 -25.60 -19.90 -36.59
CA THR A 285 -26.38 -21.07 -36.97
C THR A 285 -26.24 -21.25 -38.48
N ASN A 286 -25.42 -22.20 -38.87
CA ASN A 286 -25.36 -22.71 -40.25
C ASN A 286 -26.70 -23.41 -40.52
N LYS A 287 -27.67 -22.68 -41.07
CA LYS A 287 -28.80 -23.32 -41.76
C LYS A 287 -28.26 -23.91 -43.06
N ARG A 288 -27.97 -25.19 -43.07
CA ARG A 288 -27.95 -25.98 -44.32
C ARG A 288 -29.40 -26.06 -44.79
N THR A 289 -29.66 -25.41 -45.91
CA THR A 289 -30.85 -25.66 -46.74
C THR A 289 -30.64 -26.95 -47.50
N MET A 290 -31.59 -27.84 -47.42
CA MET A 290 -31.80 -28.92 -48.36
C MET A 290 -32.19 -28.35 -49.74
#